data_20fde8027ffff49cf3ceedb6da4e55e4
#
_entry.id   20fde8027ffff49cf3ceedb6da4e55e4
#
_cell.length_a   1.000
_cell.length_b   1.000
_cell.length_c   1.000
_cell.angle_alpha   90.00
_cell.angle_beta   90.00
_cell.angle_gamma   90.00
#
_symmetry.space_group_name_H-M   'P 1'
#
loop_
_entity.id
_entity.type
_entity.pdbx_description
1 polymer ?
#
loop_
_entity_poly.entity_id
_entity_poly.type
_entity_poly.pdbx_seq_one_letter_code
_entity_poly.pdbx_strand_id
1 'polypeptide(L)'
;MMILQVILEGIGLGVLLILVCAIGIRKGAVGMVHLYSQEVQERCVTLGLTTHAKIKRNALIFKTVCVPGYIAYVLVCVYAVNGARGFLAGFWQMLVILSVMNLMDRFLVDDFWVGHTKAWTIPGTEDLKPYITAKDKQKKWLFGTIGMAVISAALAAIMPVFIH
;
A
#
# COMPACT_ATOMS: atom_id res chain seq x y z
N MET A 1 -15.90 -1.41 22.22
CA MET A 1 -15.44 -2.66 21.59
C MET A 1 -15.24 -2.50 20.06
N MET A 2 -16.18 -1.93 19.32
CA MET A 2 -16.12 -1.80 17.85
C MET A 2 -14.89 -1.01 17.33
N ILE A 3 -14.53 0.13 17.94
CA ILE A 3 -13.35 0.92 17.52
C ILE A 3 -12.05 0.10 17.61
N LEU A 4 -11.85 -0.64 18.69
CA LEU A 4 -10.66 -1.49 18.85
C LEU A 4 -10.60 -2.58 17.77
N GLN A 5 -11.74 -3.19 17.45
CA GLN A 5 -11.83 -4.19 16.38
C GLN A 5 -11.42 -3.60 15.03
N VAL A 6 -11.97 -2.44 14.66
CA VAL A 6 -11.65 -1.75 13.40
C VAL A 6 -10.16 -1.36 13.32
N ILE A 7 -9.55 -0.96 14.44
CA ILE A 7 -8.09 -0.70 14.51
C ILE A 7 -7.30 -1.99 14.30
N LEU A 8 -7.70 -3.11 14.94
CA LEU A 8 -7.04 -4.40 14.75
C LEU A 8 -7.15 -4.91 13.32
N GLU A 9 -8.28 -4.68 12.66
CA GLU A 9 -8.47 -4.98 11.23
C GLU A 9 -7.53 -4.12 10.35
N GLY A 10 -7.35 -2.85 10.68
CA GLY A 10 -6.37 -1.97 10.04
C GLY A 10 -4.92 -2.44 10.22
N ILE A 11 -4.58 -2.91 11.43
CA ILE A 11 -3.28 -3.53 11.69
C ILE A 11 -3.12 -4.81 10.87
N GLY A 12 -4.16 -5.66 10.80
CA GLY A 12 -4.17 -6.87 9.96
C GLY A 12 -3.89 -6.56 8.49
N LEU A 13 -4.53 -5.52 7.94
CA LEU A 13 -4.28 -5.05 6.58
C LEU A 13 -2.84 -4.53 6.41
N GLY A 14 -2.31 -3.81 7.40
CA GLY A 14 -0.91 -3.35 7.42
C GLY A 14 0.08 -4.51 7.43
N VAL A 15 -0.19 -5.56 8.22
CA VAL A 15 0.62 -6.80 8.22
C VAL A 15 0.57 -7.47 6.85
N LEU A 16 -0.60 -7.56 6.22
CA LEU A 16 -0.74 -8.10 4.87
C LEU A 16 0.10 -7.31 3.86
N LEU A 17 0.10 -5.98 3.92
CA LEU A 17 0.94 -5.13 3.09
C LEU A 17 2.43 -5.41 3.31
N ILE A 18 2.88 -5.52 4.57
CA ILE A 18 4.28 -5.85 4.91
C ILE A 18 4.66 -7.21 4.34
N LEU A 19 3.79 -8.22 4.43
CA LEU A 19 4.02 -9.55 3.85
C LEU A 19 4.15 -9.50 2.32
N VAL A 20 3.32 -8.73 1.64
CA VAL A 20 3.42 -8.52 0.18
C VAL A 20 4.77 -7.89 -0.16
N CYS A 21 5.21 -6.88 0.58
CA CYS A 21 6.53 -6.28 0.42
C CYS A 21 7.67 -7.29 0.66
N ALA A 22 7.59 -8.07 1.74
CA ALA A 22 8.60 -9.09 2.08
C ALA A 22 8.72 -10.17 0.98
N ILE A 23 7.59 -10.64 0.46
CA ILE A 23 7.56 -11.58 -0.67
C ILE A 23 8.15 -10.92 -1.93
N GLY A 24 7.81 -9.67 -2.18
CA GLY A 24 8.28 -8.92 -3.34
C GLY A 24 9.80 -8.73 -3.38
N ILE A 25 10.43 -8.50 -2.22
CA ILE A 25 11.89 -8.32 -2.12
C ILE A 25 12.65 -9.62 -1.81
N ARG A 26 11.98 -10.77 -1.70
CA ARG A 26 12.62 -12.06 -1.32
C ARG A 26 13.83 -12.44 -2.18
N LYS A 27 13.81 -12.03 -3.46
CA LYS A 27 14.91 -12.23 -4.41
C LYS A 27 15.72 -10.94 -4.68
N GLY A 28 15.68 -9.99 -3.75
CA GLY A 28 16.29 -8.67 -3.86
C GLY A 28 15.29 -7.55 -4.18
N ALA A 29 15.64 -6.33 -3.80
CA ALA A 29 14.78 -5.15 -3.95
C ALA A 29 14.40 -4.83 -5.41
N VAL A 30 15.14 -5.34 -6.39
CA VAL A 30 14.82 -5.25 -7.83
C VAL A 30 13.43 -5.81 -8.17
N GLY A 31 12.92 -6.79 -7.38
CA GLY A 31 11.57 -7.33 -7.55
C GLY A 31 10.47 -6.28 -7.40
N MET A 32 10.71 -5.28 -6.56
CA MET A 32 9.76 -4.19 -6.26
C MET A 32 10.21 -2.83 -6.84
N VAL A 33 11.13 -2.83 -7.79
CA VAL A 33 11.69 -1.59 -8.39
C VAL A 33 10.64 -0.67 -9.01
N HIS A 34 9.48 -1.20 -9.39
CA HIS A 34 8.36 -0.42 -9.89
C HIS A 34 7.76 0.57 -8.86
N LEU A 35 8.11 0.43 -7.58
CA LEU A 35 7.74 1.36 -6.50
C LEU A 35 8.73 2.52 -6.33
N TYR A 36 9.91 2.43 -6.95
CA TYR A 36 10.95 3.46 -6.89
C TYR A 36 10.75 4.53 -7.95
N SER A 37 11.51 5.62 -7.84
CA SER A 37 11.53 6.70 -8.83
C SER A 37 11.96 6.18 -10.20
N GLN A 38 11.57 6.90 -11.26
CA GLN A 38 11.93 6.53 -12.63
C GLN A 38 13.44 6.45 -12.82
N GLU A 39 14.20 7.33 -12.18
CA GLU A 39 15.66 7.35 -12.25
C GLU A 39 16.29 6.04 -11.75
N VAL A 40 15.80 5.51 -10.62
CA VAL A 40 16.23 4.20 -10.10
C VAL A 40 15.84 3.07 -11.04
N GLN A 41 14.64 3.13 -11.62
CA GLN A 41 14.16 2.12 -12.59
C GLN A 41 15.08 2.09 -13.84
N GLU A 42 15.39 3.25 -14.42
CA GLU A 42 16.28 3.35 -15.57
C GLU A 42 17.70 2.88 -15.26
N ARG A 43 18.23 3.24 -14.08
CA ARG A 43 19.54 2.75 -13.63
C ARG A 43 19.57 1.23 -13.54
N CYS A 44 18.52 0.61 -12.98
CA CYS A 44 18.42 -0.85 -12.90
C CYS A 44 18.36 -1.52 -14.28
N VAL A 45 17.72 -0.90 -15.26
CA VAL A 45 17.69 -1.41 -16.63
C VAL A 45 19.08 -1.27 -17.28
N THR A 46 19.74 -0.13 -17.14
CA THR A 46 21.10 0.11 -17.67
C THR A 46 22.13 -0.87 -17.09
N LEU A 47 22.00 -1.18 -15.80
CA LEU A 47 22.86 -2.18 -15.12
C LEU A 47 22.49 -3.64 -15.47
N GLY A 48 21.46 -3.87 -16.31
CA GLY A 48 21.04 -5.22 -16.67
C GLY A 48 20.36 -6.02 -15.55
N LEU A 49 20.01 -5.37 -14.42
CA LEU A 49 19.38 -6.03 -13.27
C LEU A 49 17.93 -6.40 -13.54
N THR A 50 17.26 -5.67 -14.44
CA THR A 50 15.87 -5.89 -14.83
C THR A 50 15.63 -5.37 -16.25
N THR A 51 14.37 -5.45 -16.71
CA THR A 51 13.94 -4.89 -18.00
C THR A 51 12.66 -4.09 -17.82
N HIS A 52 12.40 -3.12 -18.70
CA HIS A 52 11.15 -2.34 -18.70
C HIS A 52 9.90 -3.25 -18.73
N ALA A 53 9.97 -4.36 -19.49
CA ALA A 53 8.86 -5.33 -19.54
C ALA A 53 8.60 -5.98 -18.18
N LYS A 54 9.64 -6.37 -17.43
CA LYS A 54 9.51 -6.92 -16.08
C LYS A 54 8.95 -5.88 -15.09
N ILE A 55 9.45 -4.64 -15.16
CA ILE A 55 8.96 -3.53 -14.33
C ILE A 55 7.46 -3.32 -14.54
N LYS A 56 7.03 -3.18 -15.81
CA LYS A 56 5.61 -3.01 -16.17
C LYS A 56 4.76 -4.20 -15.71
N ARG A 57 5.23 -5.42 -15.92
CA ARG A 57 4.52 -6.63 -15.47
C ARG A 57 4.34 -6.66 -13.96
N ASN A 58 5.40 -6.38 -13.19
CA ASN A 58 5.33 -6.37 -11.73
C ASN A 58 4.39 -5.27 -11.22
N ALA A 59 4.45 -4.07 -11.82
CA ALA A 59 3.51 -2.98 -11.54
C ALA A 59 2.06 -3.38 -11.86
N LEU A 60 1.83 -4.05 -12.97
CA LEU A 60 0.50 -4.53 -13.34
C LEU A 60 -0.02 -5.55 -12.34
N ILE A 61 0.77 -6.57 -12.00
CA ILE A 61 0.40 -7.59 -10.99
C ILE A 61 0.06 -6.90 -9.66
N PHE A 62 0.89 -5.95 -9.21
CA PHE A 62 0.63 -5.22 -7.98
C PHE A 62 -0.72 -4.48 -8.02
N LYS A 63 -0.99 -3.78 -9.12
CA LYS A 63 -2.24 -3.01 -9.30
C LYS A 63 -3.48 -3.91 -9.45
N THR A 64 -3.36 -5.05 -10.13
CA THR A 64 -4.52 -5.92 -10.44
C THR A 64 -4.78 -7.01 -9.40
N VAL A 65 -3.82 -7.34 -8.57
CA VAL A 65 -3.96 -8.38 -7.54
C VAL A 65 -3.93 -7.77 -6.15
N CYS A 66 -2.88 -7.02 -5.80
CA CYS A 66 -2.71 -6.53 -4.44
C CYS A 66 -3.72 -5.44 -4.09
N VAL A 67 -3.95 -4.46 -4.98
CA VAL A 67 -4.89 -3.37 -4.69
C VAL A 67 -6.33 -3.86 -4.56
N PRO A 68 -6.88 -4.67 -5.49
CA PRO A 68 -8.20 -5.27 -5.30
C PRO A 68 -8.28 -6.19 -4.09
N GLY A 69 -7.20 -6.93 -3.78
CA GLY A 69 -7.12 -7.77 -2.58
C GLY A 69 -7.26 -6.96 -1.29
N TYR A 70 -6.61 -5.80 -1.20
CA TYR A 70 -6.76 -4.89 -0.05
C TYR A 70 -8.17 -4.33 0.06
N ILE A 71 -8.77 -3.94 -1.08
CA ILE A 71 -10.16 -3.46 -1.11
C ILE A 71 -11.10 -4.57 -0.65
N ALA A 72 -10.96 -5.78 -1.18
CA ALA A 72 -11.78 -6.94 -0.78
C ALA A 72 -11.66 -7.23 0.71
N TYR A 73 -10.45 -7.21 1.27
CA TYR A 73 -10.23 -7.37 2.71
C TYR A 73 -11.03 -6.34 3.51
N VAL A 74 -10.93 -5.06 3.16
CA VAL A 74 -11.63 -3.97 3.86
C VAL A 74 -13.15 -4.15 3.76
N LEU A 75 -13.67 -4.48 2.59
CA LEU A 75 -15.10 -4.70 2.39
C LEU A 75 -15.61 -5.89 3.21
N VAL A 76 -14.86 -6.99 3.26
CA VAL A 76 -15.20 -8.14 4.10
C VAL A 76 -15.23 -7.77 5.58
N CYS A 77 -14.19 -7.09 6.08
CA CYS A 77 -14.17 -6.63 7.48
C CYS A 77 -15.39 -5.75 7.79
N VAL A 78 -15.63 -4.72 6.99
CA VAL A 78 -16.67 -3.73 7.28
C VAL A 78 -18.07 -4.29 7.15
N TYR A 79 -18.36 -5.02 6.08
CA TYR A 79 -19.73 -5.42 5.76
C TYR A 79 -20.08 -6.85 6.19
N ALA A 80 -19.15 -7.79 6.08
CA ALA A 80 -19.41 -9.18 6.45
C ALA A 80 -19.10 -9.45 7.94
N VAL A 81 -18.02 -8.92 8.48
CA VAL A 81 -17.60 -9.16 9.87
C VAL A 81 -18.28 -8.19 10.82
N ASN A 82 -18.19 -6.88 10.53
CA ASN A 82 -18.72 -5.82 11.40
C ASN A 82 -20.21 -5.54 11.18
N GLY A 83 -20.79 -6.06 10.09
CA GLY A 83 -22.21 -5.89 9.78
C GLY A 83 -22.61 -4.44 9.54
N ALA A 84 -21.70 -3.58 9.05
CA ALA A 84 -22.01 -2.19 8.79
C ALA A 84 -23.21 -2.05 7.83
N ARG A 85 -24.10 -1.09 8.12
CA ARG A 85 -25.27 -0.78 7.28
C ARG A 85 -25.30 0.73 7.03
N GLY A 86 -25.56 1.09 5.78
CA GLY A 86 -25.62 2.47 5.35
C GLY A 86 -24.26 3.14 5.18
N PHE A 87 -24.29 4.35 4.59
CA PHE A 87 -23.11 5.10 4.19
C PHE A 87 -22.17 5.42 5.36
N LEU A 88 -22.70 6.01 6.42
CA LEU A 88 -21.87 6.54 7.52
C LEU A 88 -21.12 5.42 8.25
N ALA A 89 -21.81 4.29 8.52
CA ALA A 89 -21.22 3.15 9.20
C ALA A 89 -20.10 2.50 8.35
N GLY A 90 -20.29 2.39 7.05
CA GLY A 90 -19.27 1.89 6.13
C GLY A 90 -18.09 2.85 6.00
N PHE A 91 -18.38 4.13 5.78
CA PHE A 91 -17.37 5.16 5.55
C PHE A 91 -16.34 5.27 6.67
N TRP A 92 -16.79 5.47 7.94
CA TRP A 92 -15.84 5.67 9.03
C TRP A 92 -15.01 4.43 9.34
N GLN A 93 -15.58 3.22 9.22
CA GLN A 93 -14.82 1.98 9.44
C GLN A 93 -13.76 1.78 8.37
N MET A 94 -14.11 1.93 7.09
CA MET A 94 -13.15 1.86 5.99
C MET A 94 -12.06 2.92 6.15
N LEU A 95 -12.43 4.14 6.49
CA LEU A 95 -11.47 5.23 6.70
C LEU A 95 -10.47 4.90 7.80
N VAL A 96 -10.92 4.35 8.93
CA VAL A 96 -10.03 3.96 10.04
C VAL A 96 -9.12 2.81 9.62
N ILE A 97 -9.65 1.73 9.01
CA ILE A 97 -8.85 0.58 8.55
C ILE A 97 -7.75 1.03 7.58
N LEU A 98 -8.12 1.81 6.57
CA LEU A 98 -7.18 2.30 5.55
C LEU A 98 -6.18 3.30 6.13
N SER A 99 -6.59 4.15 7.10
CA SER A 99 -5.70 5.08 7.76
C SER A 99 -4.67 4.36 8.64
N VAL A 100 -5.07 3.35 9.40
CA VAL A 100 -4.15 2.54 10.21
C VAL A 100 -3.14 1.82 9.31
N MET A 101 -3.60 1.18 8.24
CA MET A 101 -2.72 0.54 7.26
C MET A 101 -1.74 1.55 6.66
N ASN A 102 -2.22 2.74 6.26
CA ASN A 102 -1.39 3.78 5.69
C ASN A 102 -0.34 4.31 6.69
N LEU A 103 -0.67 4.44 7.97
CA LEU A 103 0.30 4.81 9.02
C LEU A 103 1.38 3.73 9.16
N MET A 104 1.00 2.46 9.17
CA MET A 104 1.96 1.35 9.20
C MET A 104 2.88 1.37 7.97
N ASP A 105 2.34 1.61 6.78
CA ASP A 105 3.14 1.76 5.55
C ASP A 105 4.16 2.91 5.69
N ARG A 106 3.74 4.08 6.19
CA ARG A 106 4.62 5.24 6.34
C ARG A 106 5.74 5.01 7.35
N PHE A 107 5.39 4.54 8.55
CA PHE A 107 6.37 4.44 9.63
C PHE A 107 7.18 3.15 9.57
N LEU A 108 6.54 2.01 9.30
CA LEU A 108 7.23 0.72 9.33
C LEU A 108 7.88 0.37 7.99
N VAL A 109 7.21 0.64 6.86
CA VAL A 109 7.77 0.28 5.55
C VAL A 109 8.63 1.41 5.00
N ASP A 110 8.06 2.58 4.77
CA ASP A 110 8.76 3.69 4.10
C ASP A 110 9.91 4.24 4.95
N ASP A 111 9.66 4.55 6.24
CA ASP A 111 10.64 5.23 7.08
C ASP A 111 11.64 4.24 7.67
N PHE A 112 11.15 3.23 8.40
CA PHE A 112 12.05 2.28 9.05
C PHE A 112 12.67 1.28 8.07
N TRP A 113 11.87 0.51 7.34
CA TRP A 113 12.37 -0.61 6.54
C TRP A 113 13.13 -0.13 5.30
N VAL A 114 12.55 0.73 4.48
CA VAL A 114 13.20 1.29 3.29
C VAL A 114 14.29 2.30 3.67
N GLY A 115 14.04 3.15 4.65
CA GLY A 115 14.95 4.22 5.04
C GLY A 115 16.19 3.75 5.80
N HIS A 116 16.06 2.76 6.69
CA HIS A 116 17.12 2.39 7.64
C HIS A 116 17.72 1.00 7.42
N THR A 117 17.17 0.17 6.52
CA THR A 117 17.72 -1.16 6.28
C THR A 117 18.34 -1.31 4.90
N LYS A 118 19.26 -2.29 4.77
CA LYS A 118 19.86 -2.64 3.48
C LYS A 118 18.96 -3.50 2.60
N ALA A 119 17.86 -4.03 3.13
CA ALA A 119 16.98 -4.97 2.43
C ALA A 119 16.39 -4.39 1.14
N TRP A 120 16.17 -3.07 1.10
CA TRP A 120 15.64 -2.34 -0.05
C TRP A 120 16.71 -1.68 -0.91
N THR A 121 18.00 -1.83 -0.57
CA THR A 121 19.09 -1.29 -1.38
C THR A 121 19.29 -2.13 -2.63
N ILE A 122 19.30 -1.49 -3.79
CA ILE A 122 19.61 -2.12 -5.06
C ILE A 122 21.07 -1.84 -5.38
N PRO A 123 21.92 -2.87 -5.58
CA PRO A 123 23.33 -2.67 -5.90
C PRO A 123 23.54 -1.80 -7.16
N GLY A 124 24.41 -0.80 -7.07
CA GLY A 124 24.69 0.14 -8.15
C GLY A 124 23.71 1.31 -8.26
N THR A 125 22.86 1.51 -7.23
CA THR A 125 21.95 2.66 -7.13
C THR A 125 22.07 3.39 -5.79
N GLU A 126 23.15 3.13 -5.04
CA GLU A 126 23.37 3.67 -3.70
C GLU A 126 23.47 5.20 -3.69
N ASP A 127 24.00 5.76 -4.78
CA ASP A 127 24.13 7.20 -5.03
C ASP A 127 22.77 7.89 -5.22
N LEU A 128 21.71 7.14 -5.55
CA LEU A 128 20.34 7.64 -5.72
C LEU A 128 19.51 7.64 -4.42
N LYS A 129 20.12 7.34 -3.29
CA LYS A 129 19.45 7.44 -1.98
C LYS A 129 19.31 8.91 -1.53
N PRO A 130 18.22 9.25 -0.82
CA PRO A 130 17.15 8.39 -0.35
C PRO A 130 16.14 8.05 -1.46
N TYR A 131 15.76 6.78 -1.60
CA TYR A 131 14.81 6.33 -2.63
C TYR A 131 13.40 6.92 -2.48
N ILE A 132 13.04 7.35 -1.28
CA ILE A 132 11.80 8.07 -0.99
C ILE A 132 12.17 9.50 -0.63
N THR A 133 11.99 10.40 -1.57
CA THR A 133 12.33 11.82 -1.39
C THR A 133 11.32 12.53 -0.48
N ALA A 134 11.66 13.72 0.02
CA ALA A 134 10.74 14.55 0.80
C ALA A 134 9.45 14.86 0.02
N LYS A 135 9.56 15.11 -1.30
CA LYS A 135 8.40 15.31 -2.18
C LYS A 135 7.52 14.05 -2.27
N ASP A 136 8.13 12.87 -2.34
CA ASP A 136 7.39 11.60 -2.37
C ASP A 136 6.67 11.37 -1.04
N LYS A 137 7.34 11.66 0.08
CA LYS A 137 6.70 11.61 1.42
C LYS A 137 5.48 12.54 1.48
N GLN A 138 5.58 13.78 1.01
CA GLN A 138 4.45 14.72 0.98
C GLN A 138 3.30 14.22 0.11
N LYS A 139 3.58 13.76 -1.13
CA LYS A 139 2.55 13.20 -2.02
C LYS A 139 1.85 11.99 -1.39
N LYS A 140 2.64 11.11 -0.80
CA LYS A 140 2.13 9.94 -0.11
C LYS A 140 1.26 10.34 1.10
N TRP A 141 1.63 11.34 1.90
CA TRP A 141 0.80 11.85 3.00
C TRP A 141 -0.51 12.46 2.50
N LEU A 142 -0.47 13.25 1.44
CA LEU A 142 -1.66 13.83 0.84
C LEU A 142 -2.61 12.74 0.33
N PHE A 143 -2.07 11.76 -0.43
CA PHE A 143 -2.86 10.62 -0.90
C PHE A 143 -3.39 9.77 0.25
N GLY A 144 -2.57 9.49 1.25
CA GLY A 144 -2.97 8.70 2.42
C GLY A 144 -4.03 9.36 3.29
N THR A 145 -4.15 10.69 3.25
CA THR A 145 -5.18 11.42 4.00
C THR A 145 -6.42 11.66 3.14
N ILE A 146 -6.27 12.38 2.03
CA ILE A 146 -7.41 12.77 1.18
C ILE A 146 -7.85 11.60 0.30
N GLY A 147 -6.91 10.89 -0.34
CA GLY A 147 -7.23 9.78 -1.23
C GLY A 147 -7.94 8.64 -0.50
N MET A 148 -7.51 8.28 0.71
CA MET A 148 -8.18 7.25 1.49
C MET A 148 -9.58 7.67 1.93
N ALA A 149 -9.80 8.95 2.26
CA ALA A 149 -11.13 9.47 2.57
C ALA A 149 -12.06 9.40 1.34
N VAL A 150 -11.56 9.78 0.17
CA VAL A 150 -12.32 9.72 -1.10
C VAL A 150 -12.66 8.28 -1.48
N ILE A 151 -11.70 7.34 -1.37
CA ILE A 151 -11.92 5.92 -1.65
C ILE A 151 -12.96 5.35 -0.68
N SER A 152 -12.83 5.64 0.62
CA SER A 152 -13.79 5.18 1.64
C SER A 152 -15.19 5.71 1.36
N ALA A 153 -15.32 6.99 1.00
CA ALA A 153 -16.61 7.59 0.67
C ALA A 153 -17.22 6.98 -0.59
N ALA A 154 -16.44 6.78 -1.64
CA ALA A 154 -16.90 6.17 -2.88
C ALA A 154 -17.40 4.73 -2.66
N LEU A 155 -16.61 3.92 -1.96
CA LEU A 155 -17.00 2.54 -1.63
C LEU A 155 -18.24 2.49 -0.73
N ALA A 156 -18.31 3.35 0.30
CA ALA A 156 -19.46 3.42 1.19
C ALA A 156 -20.74 3.87 0.49
N ALA A 157 -20.64 4.69 -0.55
CA ALA A 157 -21.79 5.11 -1.36
C ALA A 157 -22.29 4.00 -2.29
N ILE A 158 -21.40 3.16 -2.79
CA ILE A 158 -21.75 2.09 -3.75
C ILE A 158 -22.27 0.84 -3.03
N MET A 159 -21.67 0.47 -1.90
CA MET A 159 -21.97 -0.82 -1.24
C MET A 159 -23.42 -1.02 -0.78
N PRO A 160 -24.18 0.00 -0.33
CA PRO A 160 -25.58 -0.19 0.01
C PRO A 160 -26.46 -0.68 -1.14
N VAL A 161 -26.04 -0.51 -2.38
CA VAL A 161 -26.73 -1.02 -3.57
C VAL A 161 -26.64 -2.56 -3.66
N PHE A 162 -25.60 -3.15 -3.12
CA PHE A 162 -25.31 -4.59 -3.17
C PHE A 162 -25.67 -5.34 -1.89
N ILE A 163 -25.87 -4.62 -0.78
CA ILE A 163 -26.11 -5.20 0.53
C ILE A 163 -27.48 -4.70 1.02
N HIS A 164 -28.50 -5.51 0.87
CA HIS A 164 -29.86 -5.28 1.40
C HIS A 164 -30.02 -5.92 2.77
#